data_3536bd76c345a03d87629a45cce916bf
#
_entry.id   3536bd76c345a03d87629a45cce916bf
#
_cell.length_a   1.000
_cell.length_b   1.000
_cell.length_c   1.000
_cell.angle_alpha   90.00
_cell.angle_beta   90.00
_cell.angle_gamma   90.00
#
_symmetry.space_group_name_H-M   'P 1'
#
loop_
_entity.id
_entity.type
_entity.pdbx_description
1 polymer ?
#
loop_
_entity_poly.entity_id
_entity_poly.type
_entity_poly.pdbx_seq_one_letter_code
_entity_poly.pdbx_strand_id
1 'polypeptide(L)'
;MCPGQAGRQSASLRDTVIAHVINPGTSGVKLACAVIEPSANAALPGQLRVTLTRDELGLTAPPTAQDVPELVRRIVECTREWAAPDAIVGRGGLIGKVSAGIYAVTPELAAYAVDGERAQLPGNLGGPLALAVAQVHGVPAYIVDPQSVDELLPEARETGLRGVRRAAQFHALNARVVARRAAHEIGKRLPESRVVVAHLGATTSVTAFEHGRAIDTTGTGPDGGPMGALQSGPMPTRRLVALAREHGDDRVLQILAAESGFLSLAGSANLKDLEARAPSDPEVQAAAAAFVHQVCKAIGEQTGALGGRPDAIAITGGIARWDDLVDRIERRLAWIAPVLVIPGELELEALAEGAGRVLLGLEGAIEWTAPPRNAGT
;
A
#
# COMPACT_ATOMS: atom_id res chain seq x y z
N MET A 1 -16.71 32.59 -46.44
CA MET A 1 -15.67 31.51 -46.49
C MET A 1 -15.21 31.25 -45.08
N CYS A 2 -15.69 30.20 -44.42
CA CYS A 2 -15.21 29.76 -43.10
C CYS A 2 -13.98 28.89 -43.30
N PRO A 3 -12.93 29.05 -42.47
CA PRO A 3 -11.81 28.13 -42.48
C PRO A 3 -12.14 26.86 -41.65
N GLY A 4 -11.68 25.75 -42.18
CA GLY A 4 -12.01 24.39 -41.80
C GLY A 4 -11.70 24.01 -40.34
N GLN A 5 -12.57 23.13 -39.88
CA GLN A 5 -12.34 22.28 -38.71
C GLN A 5 -11.13 21.35 -38.98
N ALA A 6 -10.05 21.61 -38.31
CA ALA A 6 -8.95 20.63 -38.20
C ALA A 6 -9.47 19.45 -37.37
N GLY A 7 -9.63 18.31 -38.03
CA GLY A 7 -10.00 17.06 -37.39
C GLY A 7 -9.00 16.69 -36.30
N ARG A 8 -9.46 16.57 -35.05
CA ARG A 8 -8.78 15.80 -34.03
C ARG A 8 -8.77 14.35 -34.50
N GLN A 9 -7.62 13.87 -34.96
CA GLN A 9 -7.41 12.45 -35.15
C GLN A 9 -7.64 11.79 -33.79
N SER A 10 -8.70 10.99 -33.68
CA SER A 10 -8.88 10.07 -32.55
C SER A 10 -7.71 9.09 -32.60
N ALA A 11 -6.76 9.24 -31.67
CA ALA A 11 -5.81 8.18 -31.41
C ALA A 11 -6.65 6.92 -31.09
N SER A 12 -6.49 5.85 -31.85
CA SER A 12 -7.10 4.56 -31.54
C SER A 12 -6.60 4.18 -30.14
N LEU A 13 -7.50 4.11 -29.18
CA LEU A 13 -7.18 3.59 -27.85
C LEU A 13 -6.62 2.19 -28.06
N ARG A 14 -5.38 1.96 -27.63
CA ARG A 14 -4.80 0.61 -27.64
C ARG A 14 -5.60 -0.23 -26.66
N ASP A 15 -6.06 -1.39 -27.08
CA ASP A 15 -6.82 -2.30 -26.23
C ASP A 15 -5.93 -3.02 -25.19
N THR A 16 -4.62 -3.00 -25.39
CA THR A 16 -3.62 -3.66 -24.52
C THR A 16 -2.39 -2.78 -24.38
N VAL A 17 -1.90 -2.65 -23.16
CA VAL A 17 -0.66 -1.92 -22.83
C VAL A 17 0.24 -2.76 -21.94
N ILE A 18 1.55 -2.52 -22.01
CA ILE A 18 2.57 -3.24 -21.24
C ILE A 18 3.27 -2.28 -20.29
N ALA A 19 3.35 -2.65 -19.01
CA ALA A 19 4.15 -1.92 -18.03
C ALA A 19 5.17 -2.85 -17.36
N HIS A 20 6.41 -2.39 -17.18
CA HIS A 20 7.34 -3.06 -16.29
C HIS A 20 7.24 -2.46 -14.89
N VAL A 21 7.06 -3.31 -13.91
CA VAL A 21 6.86 -2.95 -12.49
C VAL A 21 8.14 -3.20 -11.72
N ILE A 22 8.54 -2.23 -10.89
CA ILE A 22 9.74 -2.27 -10.05
C ILE A 22 9.32 -1.97 -8.60
N ASN A 23 9.44 -2.97 -7.71
CA ASN A 23 9.07 -2.82 -6.30
C ASN A 23 10.27 -3.21 -5.40
N PRO A 24 11.14 -2.24 -5.05
CA PRO A 24 12.27 -2.48 -4.17
C PRO A 24 11.83 -2.70 -2.72
N GLY A 25 12.37 -3.73 -2.09
CA GLY A 25 12.22 -4.09 -0.69
C GLY A 25 13.57 -4.28 0.00
N THR A 26 13.56 -4.68 1.27
CA THR A 26 14.77 -4.87 2.09
C THR A 26 15.60 -6.08 1.68
N SER A 27 14.99 -7.13 1.16
CA SER A 27 15.63 -8.40 0.78
C SER A 27 15.77 -8.59 -0.72
N GLY A 28 15.15 -7.74 -1.54
CA GLY A 28 15.17 -7.87 -2.99
C GLY A 28 14.39 -6.80 -3.71
N VAL A 29 14.48 -6.83 -5.04
CA VAL A 29 13.65 -6.01 -5.93
C VAL A 29 12.69 -6.94 -6.67
N LYS A 30 11.40 -6.87 -6.32
CA LYS A 30 10.36 -7.63 -7.06
C LYS A 30 10.07 -6.92 -8.38
N LEU A 31 10.06 -7.70 -9.46
CA LEU A 31 9.85 -7.22 -10.82
C LEU A 31 8.61 -7.89 -11.43
N ALA A 32 7.92 -7.20 -12.32
CA ALA A 32 6.91 -7.83 -13.15
C ALA A 32 6.80 -7.17 -14.53
N CYS A 33 6.58 -8.01 -15.56
CA CYS A 33 6.03 -7.58 -16.84
C CYS A 33 4.50 -7.71 -16.74
N ALA A 34 3.80 -6.59 -16.85
CA ALA A 34 2.35 -6.53 -16.75
C ALA A 34 1.72 -6.30 -18.13
N VAL A 35 0.89 -7.25 -18.56
CA VAL A 35 -0.02 -7.07 -19.69
C VAL A 35 -1.36 -6.59 -19.14
N ILE A 36 -1.81 -5.43 -19.57
CA ILE A 36 -2.95 -4.72 -19.00
C ILE A 36 -3.98 -4.44 -20.09
N GLU A 37 -5.21 -4.84 -19.84
CA GLU A 37 -6.33 -4.72 -20.77
C GLU A 37 -7.59 -4.23 -20.06
N PRO A 38 -8.50 -3.52 -20.75
CA PRO A 38 -9.86 -3.33 -20.24
C PRO A 38 -10.51 -4.70 -19.98
N SER A 39 -11.18 -4.86 -18.86
CA SER A 39 -11.88 -6.12 -18.56
C SER A 39 -13.11 -6.27 -19.44
N ALA A 40 -13.15 -7.27 -20.31
CA ALA A 40 -14.27 -7.54 -21.20
C ALA A 40 -15.59 -7.87 -20.47
N ASN A 41 -15.49 -8.40 -19.25
CA ASN A 41 -16.62 -8.77 -18.39
C ASN A 41 -16.84 -7.78 -17.26
N ALA A 42 -16.32 -6.56 -17.38
CA ALA A 42 -16.46 -5.56 -16.35
C ALA A 42 -17.92 -5.17 -16.14
N ALA A 43 -18.42 -5.41 -14.94
CA ALA A 43 -19.73 -4.90 -14.52
C ALA A 43 -19.75 -3.36 -14.48
N LEU A 44 -18.57 -2.74 -14.40
CA LEU A 44 -18.39 -1.29 -14.32
C LEU A 44 -17.28 -0.82 -15.27
N PRO A 45 -17.45 0.36 -15.88
CA PRO A 45 -16.39 0.96 -16.70
C PRO A 45 -15.10 1.18 -15.91
N GLY A 46 -13.95 0.96 -16.58
CA GLY A 46 -12.62 1.22 -16.00
C GLY A 46 -12.03 0.08 -15.18
N GLN A 47 -12.67 -1.09 -15.14
CA GLN A 47 -12.00 -2.30 -14.62
C GLN A 47 -10.92 -2.77 -15.59
N LEU A 48 -9.77 -3.12 -15.03
CA LEU A 48 -8.64 -3.64 -15.77
C LEU A 48 -8.40 -5.11 -15.44
N ARG A 49 -8.00 -5.88 -16.45
CA ARG A 49 -7.41 -7.19 -16.29
C ARG A 49 -5.90 -7.04 -16.38
N VAL A 50 -5.19 -7.52 -15.37
CA VAL A 50 -3.73 -7.49 -15.30
C VAL A 50 -3.19 -8.91 -15.25
N THR A 51 -2.32 -9.24 -16.19
CA THR A 51 -1.58 -10.50 -16.21
C THR A 51 -0.12 -10.20 -15.95
N LEU A 52 0.48 -10.86 -14.93
CA LEU A 52 1.85 -10.60 -14.50
C LEU A 52 2.76 -11.79 -14.78
N THR A 53 3.88 -11.54 -15.46
CA THR A 53 5.08 -12.38 -15.40
C THR A 53 6.00 -11.78 -14.36
N ARG A 54 6.36 -12.54 -13.31
CA ARG A 54 7.11 -12.05 -12.14
C ARG A 54 8.53 -12.57 -12.13
N ASP A 55 9.43 -11.75 -11.58
CA ASP A 55 10.80 -12.12 -11.25
C ASP A 55 11.25 -11.37 -9.98
N GLU A 56 12.37 -11.75 -9.39
CA GLU A 56 12.92 -11.12 -8.20
C GLU A 56 14.44 -11.10 -8.21
N LEU A 57 15.02 -9.93 -8.04
CA LEU A 57 16.44 -9.75 -7.82
C LEU A 57 16.73 -9.84 -6.32
N GLY A 58 17.24 -10.97 -5.84
CA GLY A 58 17.68 -11.11 -4.46
C GLY A 58 18.84 -10.17 -4.12
N LEU A 59 18.83 -9.64 -2.89
CA LEU A 59 19.86 -8.75 -2.36
C LEU A 59 20.40 -9.30 -1.03
N THR A 60 21.68 -9.10 -0.79
CA THR A 60 22.37 -9.52 0.45
C THR A 60 22.22 -8.50 1.59
N ALA A 61 21.86 -7.27 1.26
CA ALA A 61 21.59 -6.19 2.21
C ALA A 61 20.50 -5.26 1.64
N PRO A 62 19.80 -4.48 2.49
CA PRO A 62 18.87 -3.48 2.03
C PRO A 62 19.54 -2.47 1.08
N PRO A 63 18.97 -2.20 -0.11
CA PRO A 63 19.57 -1.31 -1.07
C PRO A 63 19.41 0.16 -0.64
N THR A 64 20.38 0.98 -1.06
CA THR A 64 20.43 2.42 -0.85
C THR A 64 20.48 3.17 -2.19
N ALA A 65 20.43 4.49 -2.14
CA ALA A 65 20.55 5.32 -3.36
C ALA A 65 21.88 5.09 -4.13
N GLN A 66 22.93 4.67 -3.46
CA GLN A 66 24.23 4.37 -4.08
C GLN A 66 24.18 3.13 -4.99
N ASP A 67 23.25 2.21 -4.72
CA ASP A 67 23.11 0.97 -5.46
C ASP A 67 22.28 1.13 -6.76
N VAL A 68 21.64 2.29 -6.97
CA VAL A 68 20.74 2.54 -8.11
C VAL A 68 21.40 2.23 -9.45
N PRO A 69 22.64 2.67 -9.78
CA PRO A 69 23.24 2.37 -11.09
C PRO A 69 23.42 0.87 -11.35
N GLU A 70 23.85 0.12 -10.34
CA GLU A 70 24.04 -1.33 -10.45
C GLU A 70 22.68 -2.06 -10.52
N LEU A 71 21.70 -1.64 -9.73
CA LEU A 71 20.35 -2.21 -9.78
C LEU A 71 19.70 -1.99 -11.15
N VAL A 72 19.85 -0.80 -11.75
CA VAL A 72 19.35 -0.52 -13.11
C VAL A 72 19.97 -1.48 -14.12
N ARG A 73 21.30 -1.68 -14.10
CA ARG A 73 21.97 -2.64 -14.98
C ARG A 73 21.41 -4.05 -14.82
N ARG A 74 21.23 -4.52 -13.58
CA ARG A 74 20.69 -5.85 -13.28
C ARG A 74 19.22 -5.99 -13.69
N ILE A 75 18.40 -4.95 -13.47
CA ILE A 75 17.00 -4.94 -13.88
C ILE A 75 16.88 -5.04 -15.40
N VAL A 76 17.62 -4.21 -16.15
CA VAL A 76 17.61 -4.22 -17.62
C VAL A 76 18.05 -5.58 -18.17
N GLU A 77 19.09 -6.20 -17.59
CA GLU A 77 19.54 -7.53 -17.98
C GLU A 77 18.49 -8.61 -17.70
N CYS A 78 17.88 -8.58 -16.50
CA CYS A 78 16.85 -9.53 -16.09
C CYS A 78 15.59 -9.44 -16.97
N THR A 79 15.23 -8.23 -17.39
CA THR A 79 13.99 -7.98 -18.15
C THR A 79 14.19 -7.93 -19.68
N ARG A 80 15.39 -8.21 -20.18
CA ARG A 80 15.72 -8.06 -21.61
C ARG A 80 14.85 -8.89 -22.56
N GLU A 81 14.36 -10.05 -22.10
CA GLU A 81 13.52 -10.95 -22.90
C GLU A 81 12.01 -10.66 -22.74
N TRP A 82 11.66 -9.72 -21.90
CA TRP A 82 10.27 -9.31 -21.73
C TRP A 82 9.80 -8.49 -22.93
N ALA A 83 8.48 -8.46 -23.13
CA ALA A 83 7.89 -7.59 -24.13
C ALA A 83 8.23 -6.12 -23.84
N ALA A 84 8.47 -5.31 -24.88
CA ALA A 84 8.82 -3.91 -24.74
C ALA A 84 7.73 -3.14 -23.95
N PRO A 85 8.11 -2.38 -22.92
CA PRO A 85 7.14 -1.68 -22.10
C PRO A 85 6.64 -0.39 -22.79
N ASP A 86 5.38 -0.02 -22.52
CA ASP A 86 4.83 1.30 -22.82
C ASP A 86 5.10 2.30 -21.68
N ALA A 87 5.37 1.79 -20.46
CA ALA A 87 5.82 2.58 -19.31
C ALA A 87 6.59 1.71 -18.29
N ILE A 88 7.39 2.37 -17.46
CA ILE A 88 7.97 1.77 -16.25
C ILE A 88 7.25 2.34 -15.04
N VAL A 89 6.87 1.49 -14.09
CA VAL A 89 6.20 1.92 -12.86
C VAL A 89 6.95 1.41 -11.64
N GLY A 90 7.29 2.33 -10.74
CA GLY A 90 7.99 2.03 -9.49
C GLY A 90 7.09 2.19 -8.26
N ARG A 91 7.47 1.51 -7.16
CA ARG A 91 6.89 1.79 -5.85
C ARG A 91 7.17 3.25 -5.48
N GLY A 92 6.15 3.97 -5.02
CA GLY A 92 6.30 5.30 -4.45
C GLY A 92 6.65 5.23 -2.96
N GLY A 93 7.69 5.96 -2.56
CA GLY A 93 8.12 6.09 -1.17
C GLY A 93 7.64 7.38 -0.52
N LEU A 94 8.52 7.99 0.30
CA LEU A 94 8.26 9.25 0.99
C LEU A 94 8.62 10.44 0.10
N ILE A 95 7.63 11.02 -0.56
CA ILE A 95 7.79 12.17 -1.46
C ILE A 95 7.16 13.46 -0.93
N GLY A 96 6.99 13.56 0.37
CA GLY A 96 6.21 14.61 1.01
C GLY A 96 4.72 14.27 1.06
N LYS A 97 3.95 15.07 1.79
CA LYS A 97 2.51 14.88 1.91
C LYS A 97 1.81 15.08 0.58
N VAL A 98 1.16 14.04 0.08
CA VAL A 98 0.49 14.04 -1.23
C VAL A 98 -0.88 13.36 -1.16
N SER A 99 -1.74 13.65 -2.13
CA SER A 99 -2.97 12.87 -2.37
C SER A 99 -2.64 11.53 -3.04
N ALA A 100 -3.56 10.58 -2.98
CA ALA A 100 -3.46 9.36 -3.75
C ALA A 100 -3.53 9.64 -5.27
N GLY A 101 -2.86 8.81 -6.06
CA GLY A 101 -2.86 8.95 -7.51
C GLY A 101 -1.59 8.42 -8.19
N ILE A 102 -1.48 8.68 -9.48
CA ILE A 102 -0.39 8.24 -10.31
C ILE A 102 0.48 9.46 -10.64
N TYR A 103 1.71 9.44 -10.19
CA TYR A 103 2.65 10.57 -10.36
C TYR A 103 3.66 10.27 -11.46
N ALA A 104 3.83 11.21 -12.38
CA ALA A 104 4.92 11.16 -13.34
C ALA A 104 6.26 11.33 -12.61
N VAL A 105 7.21 10.44 -12.86
CA VAL A 105 8.53 10.53 -12.23
C VAL A 105 9.43 11.44 -13.07
N THR A 106 9.68 12.63 -12.53
CA THR A 106 10.66 13.59 -13.08
C THR A 106 12.01 13.43 -12.39
N PRO A 107 13.09 13.97 -12.97
CA PRO A 107 14.39 14.03 -12.28
C PRO A 107 14.33 14.71 -10.92
N GLU A 108 13.47 15.71 -10.76
CA GLU A 108 13.27 16.42 -9.49
C GLU A 108 12.62 15.52 -8.43
N LEU A 109 11.55 14.80 -8.78
CA LEU A 109 10.90 13.84 -7.87
C LEU A 109 11.88 12.73 -7.48
N ALA A 110 12.62 12.17 -8.47
CA ALA A 110 13.58 11.10 -8.22
C ALA A 110 14.71 11.56 -7.27
N ALA A 111 15.23 12.77 -7.46
CA ALA A 111 16.24 13.35 -6.57
C ALA A 111 15.68 13.57 -5.15
N TYR A 112 14.47 14.12 -5.03
CA TYR A 112 13.82 14.34 -3.74
C TYR A 112 13.59 13.02 -2.97
N ALA A 113 13.18 11.95 -3.67
CA ALA A 113 12.92 10.66 -3.04
C ALA A 113 14.15 10.05 -2.35
N VAL A 114 15.36 10.41 -2.77
CA VAL A 114 16.62 9.90 -2.22
C VAL A 114 17.48 10.99 -1.56
N ASP A 115 16.88 12.10 -1.16
CA ASP A 115 17.58 13.19 -0.45
C ASP A 115 17.66 12.88 1.05
N GLY A 116 18.84 13.06 1.67
CA GLY A 116 19.07 12.86 3.10
C GLY A 116 18.78 11.43 3.57
N GLU A 117 18.05 11.30 4.68
CA GLU A 117 17.70 10.01 5.29
C GLU A 117 16.81 9.13 4.40
N ARG A 118 16.05 9.73 3.49
CA ARG A 118 15.21 9.01 2.52
C ARG A 118 16.02 8.09 1.61
N ALA A 119 17.30 8.40 1.38
CA ALA A 119 18.23 7.58 0.60
C ALA A 119 18.45 6.16 1.15
N GLN A 120 18.18 5.95 2.44
CA GLN A 120 18.35 4.67 3.14
C GLN A 120 17.06 3.82 3.14
N LEU A 121 15.97 4.31 2.57
CA LEU A 121 14.69 3.61 2.56
C LEU A 121 14.51 2.89 1.22
N PRO A 122 14.52 1.54 1.19
CA PRO A 122 14.40 0.78 -0.08
C PRO A 122 13.18 1.15 -0.91
N GLY A 123 12.03 1.39 -0.28
CA GLY A 123 10.80 1.80 -0.97
C GLY A 123 10.93 3.13 -1.72
N ASN A 124 11.84 4.02 -1.31
CA ASN A 124 12.08 5.30 -1.97
C ASN A 124 12.86 5.17 -3.28
N LEU A 125 13.54 4.05 -3.49
CA LEU A 125 14.31 3.79 -4.72
C LEU A 125 13.41 3.47 -5.92
N GLY A 126 12.12 3.16 -5.69
CA GLY A 126 11.24 2.75 -6.79
C GLY A 126 11.06 3.82 -7.87
N GLY A 127 10.91 5.09 -7.50
CA GLY A 127 10.86 6.21 -8.45
C GLY A 127 12.16 6.40 -9.23
N PRO A 128 13.33 6.58 -8.57
CA PRO A 128 14.63 6.66 -9.22
C PRO A 128 14.94 5.48 -10.15
N LEU A 129 14.69 4.25 -9.72
CA LEU A 129 14.86 3.05 -10.54
C LEU A 129 13.92 3.06 -11.75
N ALA A 130 12.64 3.40 -11.55
CA ALA A 130 11.68 3.50 -12.65
C ALA A 130 12.10 4.55 -13.69
N LEU A 131 12.56 5.72 -13.26
CA LEU A 131 13.04 6.76 -14.16
C LEU A 131 14.25 6.31 -14.97
N ALA A 132 15.25 5.74 -14.31
CA ALA A 132 16.48 5.34 -14.97
C ALA A 132 16.25 4.19 -15.98
N VAL A 133 15.42 3.19 -15.62
CA VAL A 133 15.04 2.10 -16.54
C VAL A 133 14.19 2.66 -17.70
N ALA A 134 13.26 3.58 -17.44
CA ALA A 134 12.44 4.21 -18.46
C ALA A 134 13.28 4.99 -19.49
N GLN A 135 14.34 5.64 -19.06
CA GLN A 135 15.29 6.32 -19.97
C GLN A 135 15.98 5.33 -20.92
N VAL A 136 16.30 4.11 -20.48
CA VAL A 136 16.86 3.06 -21.34
C VAL A 136 15.88 2.64 -22.43
N HIS A 137 14.58 2.56 -22.09
CA HIS A 137 13.53 2.13 -23.02
C HIS A 137 12.89 3.28 -23.82
N GLY A 138 13.16 4.55 -23.47
CA GLY A 138 12.56 5.72 -24.11
C GLY A 138 11.06 5.87 -23.83
N VAL A 139 10.59 5.45 -22.64
CA VAL A 139 9.18 5.45 -22.21
C VAL A 139 8.98 6.29 -20.95
N PRO A 140 7.73 6.67 -20.60
CA PRO A 140 7.45 7.36 -19.34
C PRO A 140 7.66 6.49 -18.10
N ALA A 141 7.96 7.14 -16.98
CA ALA A 141 8.06 6.53 -15.66
C ALA A 141 6.98 7.05 -14.72
N TYR A 142 6.40 6.17 -13.90
CA TYR A 142 5.37 6.50 -12.92
C TYR A 142 5.66 5.89 -11.55
N ILE A 143 5.08 6.49 -10.50
CA ILE A 143 4.83 5.87 -9.20
C ILE A 143 3.34 5.97 -8.90
N VAL A 144 2.82 5.03 -8.10
CA VAL A 144 1.39 4.92 -7.79
C VAL A 144 1.18 4.91 -6.29
N ASP A 145 0.21 5.70 -5.82
CA ASP A 145 -0.23 5.75 -4.42
C ASP A 145 0.95 5.65 -3.43
N PRO A 146 1.88 6.63 -3.43
CA PRO A 146 3.12 6.55 -2.67
C PRO A 146 2.85 6.42 -1.17
N GLN A 147 3.83 5.91 -0.42
CA GLN A 147 3.71 5.69 1.02
C GLN A 147 3.34 6.95 1.81
N SER A 148 3.66 8.12 1.28
CA SER A 148 3.34 9.43 1.86
C SER A 148 1.95 9.98 1.49
N VAL A 149 1.04 9.14 0.95
CA VAL A 149 -0.37 9.53 0.76
C VAL A 149 -0.98 9.90 2.11
N ASP A 150 -1.50 11.11 2.20
CA ASP A 150 -2.13 11.64 3.41
C ASP A 150 -3.40 12.43 3.08
N GLU A 151 -4.52 11.74 3.14
CA GLU A 151 -5.86 12.26 2.83
C GLU A 151 -6.78 12.32 4.07
N LEU A 152 -6.21 12.15 5.28
CA LEU A 152 -6.98 12.19 6.52
C LEU A 152 -7.79 13.47 6.63
N LEU A 153 -9.00 13.37 7.15
CA LEU A 153 -9.81 14.53 7.52
C LEU A 153 -9.07 15.42 8.54
N PRO A 154 -9.29 16.72 8.55
CA PRO A 154 -8.67 17.61 9.53
C PRO A 154 -8.90 17.14 10.97
N GLU A 155 -10.13 16.73 11.31
CA GLU A 155 -10.52 16.23 12.63
C GLU A 155 -9.88 14.87 12.98
N ALA A 156 -9.60 14.02 11.99
CA ALA A 156 -8.92 12.74 12.20
C ALA A 156 -7.45 12.91 12.60
N ARG A 157 -6.89 14.09 12.40
CA ARG A 157 -5.48 14.40 12.76
C ARG A 157 -5.31 14.88 14.19
N GLU A 158 -6.34 15.44 14.78
CA GLU A 158 -6.23 16.08 16.09
C GLU A 158 -6.16 15.04 17.21
N THR A 159 -5.12 15.13 18.05
CA THR A 159 -4.92 14.24 19.21
C THR A 159 -5.51 14.80 20.51
N GLY A 160 -5.96 16.05 20.50
CA GLY A 160 -6.35 16.80 21.72
C GLY A 160 -5.16 17.47 22.41
N LEU A 161 -3.91 17.23 21.98
CA LEU A 161 -2.73 17.92 22.47
C LEU A 161 -2.24 18.90 21.39
N ARG A 162 -2.21 20.21 21.75
CA ARG A 162 -1.78 21.26 20.82
C ARG A 162 -0.39 20.96 20.23
N GLY A 163 -0.28 20.99 18.91
CA GLY A 163 0.98 20.77 18.18
C GLY A 163 1.33 19.32 17.96
N VAL A 164 0.54 18.37 18.48
CA VAL A 164 0.72 16.94 18.21
C VAL A 164 -0.42 16.44 17.32
N ARG A 165 -0.09 16.00 16.12
CA ARG A 165 -1.05 15.53 15.12
C ARG A 165 -0.75 14.13 14.66
N ARG A 166 -1.79 13.38 14.32
CA ARG A 166 -1.66 12.08 13.65
C ARG A 166 -1.25 12.27 12.20
N ALA A 167 -0.39 11.39 11.70
CA ALA A 167 -0.07 11.25 10.29
C ALA A 167 -0.79 10.05 9.68
N ALA A 168 -0.95 10.05 8.36
CA ALA A 168 -1.52 8.92 7.62
C ALA A 168 -0.46 7.82 7.45
N GLN A 169 -0.31 6.96 8.44
CA GLN A 169 0.59 5.81 8.40
C GLN A 169 -0.23 4.54 8.12
N PHE A 170 -0.25 4.07 6.87
CA PHE A 170 -1.00 2.88 6.49
C PHE A 170 -0.45 2.26 5.19
N HIS A 171 -0.93 1.09 4.82
CA HIS A 171 -0.52 0.38 3.59
C HIS A 171 -1.22 0.96 2.35
N ALA A 172 -0.92 2.24 2.02
CA ALA A 172 -1.67 3.05 1.07
C ALA A 172 -1.92 2.34 -0.28
N LEU A 173 -0.86 1.86 -0.93
CA LEU A 173 -0.92 1.19 -2.24
C LEU A 173 -1.83 -0.05 -2.18
N ASN A 174 -1.58 -0.96 -1.23
CA ASN A 174 -2.37 -2.19 -1.11
C ASN A 174 -3.81 -1.91 -0.65
N ALA A 175 -4.01 -1.07 0.35
CA ALA A 175 -5.33 -0.75 0.86
C ALA A 175 -6.22 -0.13 -0.22
N ARG A 176 -5.66 0.75 -1.08
CA ARG A 176 -6.42 1.43 -2.12
C ARG A 176 -6.83 0.49 -3.27
N VAL A 177 -5.95 -0.40 -3.73
CA VAL A 177 -6.34 -1.40 -4.74
C VAL A 177 -7.39 -2.36 -4.20
N VAL A 178 -7.26 -2.77 -2.94
CA VAL A 178 -8.25 -3.62 -2.26
C VAL A 178 -9.59 -2.90 -2.10
N ALA A 179 -9.59 -1.63 -1.68
CA ALA A 179 -10.82 -0.83 -1.62
C ALA A 179 -11.52 -0.72 -2.98
N ARG A 180 -10.74 -0.53 -4.07
CA ARG A 180 -11.28 -0.50 -5.44
C ARG A 180 -11.89 -1.84 -5.83
N ARG A 181 -11.21 -2.94 -5.57
CA ARG A 181 -11.73 -4.30 -5.85
C ARG A 181 -12.98 -4.59 -5.04
N ALA A 182 -12.98 -4.27 -3.75
CA ALA A 182 -14.15 -4.46 -2.89
C ALA A 182 -15.35 -3.63 -3.38
N ALA A 183 -15.13 -2.38 -3.79
CA ALA A 183 -16.18 -1.56 -4.38
C ALA A 183 -16.75 -2.21 -5.66
N HIS A 184 -15.89 -2.73 -6.53
CA HIS A 184 -16.31 -3.41 -7.76
C HIS A 184 -17.13 -4.69 -7.48
N GLU A 185 -16.73 -5.51 -6.49
CA GLU A 185 -17.46 -6.71 -6.09
C GLU A 185 -18.90 -6.42 -5.64
N ILE A 186 -19.13 -5.24 -5.06
CA ILE A 186 -20.48 -4.80 -4.66
C ILE A 186 -21.17 -3.94 -5.72
N GLY A 187 -20.64 -3.88 -6.96
CA GLY A 187 -21.24 -3.16 -8.08
C GLY A 187 -21.11 -1.63 -8.02
N LYS A 188 -20.10 -1.11 -7.32
CA LYS A 188 -19.83 0.34 -7.17
C LYS A 188 -18.43 0.68 -7.66
N ARG A 189 -18.23 1.95 -8.06
CA ARG A 189 -16.88 2.51 -8.20
C ARG A 189 -16.39 3.02 -6.85
N LEU A 190 -15.08 3.01 -6.63
CA LEU A 190 -14.49 3.47 -5.35
C LEU A 190 -14.94 4.90 -4.96
N PRO A 191 -15.02 5.89 -5.88
CA PRO A 191 -15.55 7.21 -5.53
C PRO A 191 -17.02 7.25 -5.11
N GLU A 192 -17.79 6.19 -5.36
CA GLU A 192 -19.21 6.06 -5.05
C GLU A 192 -19.48 5.18 -3.83
N SER A 193 -18.42 4.76 -3.16
CA SER A 193 -18.48 3.77 -2.10
C SER A 193 -17.86 4.24 -0.79
N ARG A 194 -18.23 3.55 0.29
CA ARG A 194 -17.63 3.60 1.61
C ARG A 194 -17.10 2.21 1.95
N VAL A 195 -15.80 2.09 2.09
CA VAL A 195 -15.14 0.79 2.33
C VAL A 195 -14.19 0.91 3.51
N VAL A 196 -14.27 -0.05 4.44
CA VAL A 196 -13.24 -0.22 5.46
C VAL A 196 -12.29 -1.31 5.01
N VAL A 197 -11.00 -1.03 4.92
CA VAL A 197 -9.97 -2.01 4.54
C VAL A 197 -9.10 -2.34 5.74
N ALA A 198 -9.00 -3.62 6.08
CA ALA A 198 -8.07 -4.15 7.08
C ALA A 198 -6.93 -4.89 6.38
N HIS A 199 -5.74 -4.30 6.37
CA HIS A 199 -4.51 -4.98 5.95
C HIS A 199 -3.92 -5.71 7.15
N LEU A 200 -3.84 -7.03 7.06
CA LEU A 200 -3.41 -7.95 8.13
C LEU A 200 -2.11 -8.64 7.72
N GLY A 201 -0.98 -8.19 8.28
CA GLY A 201 0.35 -8.65 7.88
C GLY A 201 1.36 -8.67 9.02
N ALA A 202 2.63 -8.55 8.70
CA ALA A 202 3.70 -8.30 9.68
C ALA A 202 3.35 -7.07 10.52
N THR A 203 2.94 -6.01 9.83
CA THR A 203 2.24 -4.86 10.42
C THR A 203 0.78 -4.85 9.97
N THR A 204 -0.08 -4.19 10.74
CA THR A 204 -1.54 -4.17 10.51
C THR A 204 -2.03 -2.73 10.52
N SER A 205 -2.89 -2.39 9.56
CA SER A 205 -3.59 -1.11 9.53
C SER A 205 -5.04 -1.31 9.11
N VAL A 206 -5.95 -0.50 9.67
CA VAL A 206 -7.35 -0.47 9.25
C VAL A 206 -7.66 0.96 8.79
N THR A 207 -8.21 1.10 7.60
CA THR A 207 -8.38 2.40 6.93
C THR A 207 -9.81 2.56 6.43
N ALA A 208 -10.41 3.70 6.69
CA ALA A 208 -11.72 4.10 6.19
C ALA A 208 -11.59 4.84 4.85
N PHE A 209 -12.21 4.30 3.82
CA PHE A 209 -12.31 4.95 2.51
C PHE A 209 -13.71 5.51 2.30
N GLU A 210 -13.79 6.80 1.97
CA GLU A 210 -15.02 7.47 1.56
C GLU A 210 -14.76 8.29 0.30
N HIS A 211 -15.63 8.14 -0.70
CA HIS A 211 -15.53 8.84 -1.98
C HIS A 211 -14.15 8.75 -2.64
N GLY A 212 -13.51 7.58 -2.53
CA GLY A 212 -12.21 7.32 -3.09
C GLY A 212 -11.02 7.83 -2.27
N ARG A 213 -11.23 8.43 -1.09
CA ARG A 213 -10.17 8.98 -0.22
C ARG A 213 -10.03 8.15 1.06
N ALA A 214 -8.80 8.02 1.53
CA ALA A 214 -8.50 7.45 2.86
C ALA A 214 -8.73 8.53 3.94
N ILE A 215 -9.95 8.62 4.47
CA ILE A 215 -10.37 9.71 5.37
C ILE A 215 -9.88 9.54 6.80
N ASP A 216 -9.64 8.32 7.25
CA ASP A 216 -9.04 7.98 8.55
C ASP A 216 -8.33 6.63 8.47
N THR A 217 -7.40 6.39 9.39
CA THR A 217 -6.68 5.13 9.56
C THR A 217 -6.28 4.94 11.02
N THR A 218 -6.17 3.69 11.45
CA THR A 218 -5.66 3.36 12.80
C THR A 218 -4.18 3.69 13.01
N GLY A 219 -3.45 3.98 11.94
CA GLY A 219 -1.99 3.92 11.93
C GLY A 219 -1.47 2.51 11.73
N THR A 220 -0.14 2.37 11.70
CA THR A 220 0.57 1.09 11.61
C THR A 220 1.97 1.22 12.24
N GLY A 221 2.61 0.13 12.59
CA GLY A 221 3.93 0.11 13.24
C GLY A 221 3.89 0.74 14.63
N PRO A 222 4.82 1.64 14.98
CA PRO A 222 4.80 2.27 16.29
C PRO A 222 3.70 3.33 16.46
N ASP A 223 3.11 3.80 15.35
CA ASP A 223 2.12 4.88 15.37
C ASP A 223 0.68 4.41 15.64
N GLY A 224 0.47 3.11 15.81
CA GLY A 224 -0.84 2.57 16.18
C GLY A 224 -1.25 1.34 15.36
N GLY A 225 -2.56 1.10 15.34
CA GLY A 225 -3.16 -0.08 14.69
C GLY A 225 -3.30 -1.29 15.61
N PRO A 226 -4.08 -2.30 15.20
CA PRO A 226 -4.14 -3.58 15.90
C PRO A 226 -2.80 -4.33 15.80
N MET A 227 -2.58 -5.30 16.68
CA MET A 227 -1.38 -6.13 16.59
C MET A 227 -1.30 -6.84 15.23
N GLY A 228 -0.06 -7.11 14.78
CA GLY A 228 0.24 -7.89 13.59
C GLY A 228 1.06 -9.12 13.92
N ALA A 229 1.76 -9.70 12.93
CA ALA A 229 2.72 -10.76 13.22
C ALA A 229 3.95 -10.23 13.99
N LEU A 230 4.36 -9.00 13.73
CA LEU A 230 5.52 -8.34 14.35
C LEU A 230 5.18 -7.05 15.11
N GLN A 231 4.06 -6.42 14.80
CA GLN A 231 3.63 -5.14 15.36
C GLN A 231 2.85 -5.34 16.66
N SER A 232 3.07 -4.45 17.65
CA SER A 232 2.22 -4.39 18.84
C SER A 232 0.83 -3.84 18.52
N GLY A 233 -0.15 -4.21 19.33
CA GLY A 233 -1.43 -3.51 19.40
C GLY A 233 -1.36 -2.24 20.26
N PRO A 234 -2.53 -1.58 20.49
CA PRO A 234 -2.62 -0.41 21.34
C PRO A 234 -2.07 -0.67 22.74
N MET A 235 -1.14 0.18 23.19
CA MET A 235 -0.45 0.02 24.47
C MET A 235 -0.88 1.12 25.47
N PRO A 236 -1.08 0.77 26.76
CA PRO A 236 -1.33 1.78 27.78
C PRO A 236 -0.18 2.78 27.87
N THR A 237 -0.47 4.08 27.74
CA THR A 237 0.55 5.15 27.69
C THR A 237 1.54 5.11 28.86
N ARG A 238 1.07 4.80 30.10
CA ARG A 238 1.96 4.69 31.24
C ARG A 238 3.00 3.58 31.08
N ARG A 239 2.64 2.46 30.46
CA ARG A 239 3.56 1.34 30.19
C ARG A 239 4.54 1.72 29.09
N LEU A 240 4.08 2.40 28.05
CA LEU A 240 4.93 2.91 26.99
C LEU A 240 6.02 3.85 27.54
N VAL A 241 5.64 4.81 28.38
CA VAL A 241 6.60 5.72 29.04
C VAL A 241 7.58 4.95 29.96
N ALA A 242 7.12 3.90 30.64
CA ALA A 242 8.01 3.09 31.46
C ALA A 242 9.04 2.32 30.62
N LEU A 243 8.61 1.71 29.52
CA LEU A 243 9.50 1.01 28.58
C LEU A 243 10.53 1.97 27.95
N ALA A 244 10.11 3.20 27.56
CA ALA A 244 11.00 4.20 27.00
C ALA A 244 12.10 4.63 28.01
N ARG A 245 11.77 4.72 29.30
CA ARG A 245 12.77 5.00 30.36
C ARG A 245 13.74 3.84 30.59
N GLU A 246 13.29 2.61 30.40
CA GLU A 246 14.09 1.40 30.60
C GLU A 246 15.02 1.11 29.40
N HIS A 247 14.51 1.26 28.17
CA HIS A 247 15.20 0.79 26.97
C HIS A 247 15.67 1.91 26.03
N GLY A 248 15.20 3.15 26.22
CA GLY A 248 15.39 4.26 25.29
C GLY A 248 14.35 4.28 24.15
N ASP A 249 14.15 5.48 23.59
CA ASP A 249 13.05 5.73 22.67
C ASP A 249 13.15 4.92 21.37
N ASP A 250 14.30 4.92 20.71
CA ASP A 250 14.52 4.20 19.45
C ASP A 250 14.31 2.68 19.61
N ARG A 251 14.80 2.13 20.75
CA ARG A 251 14.64 0.71 21.02
C ARG A 251 13.19 0.33 21.25
N VAL A 252 12.42 1.16 21.92
CA VAL A 252 10.99 0.93 22.12
C VAL A 252 10.22 1.02 20.80
N LEU A 253 10.51 2.01 19.94
CA LEU A 253 9.91 2.09 18.62
C LEU A 253 10.18 0.83 17.79
N GLN A 254 11.41 0.29 17.83
CA GLN A 254 11.76 -0.98 17.18
C GLN A 254 10.96 -2.17 17.75
N ILE A 255 10.87 -2.30 19.09
CA ILE A 255 10.10 -3.35 19.75
C ILE A 255 8.63 -3.31 19.30
N LEU A 256 8.02 -2.11 19.30
CA LEU A 256 6.62 -1.94 18.92
C LEU A 256 6.35 -2.27 17.45
N ALA A 257 7.28 -1.93 16.56
CA ALA A 257 7.12 -2.10 15.13
C ALA A 257 7.46 -3.49 14.60
N ALA A 258 8.44 -4.20 15.24
CA ALA A 258 9.07 -5.36 14.62
C ALA A 258 9.34 -6.56 15.53
N GLU A 259 9.12 -6.45 16.86
CA GLU A 259 9.45 -7.52 17.83
C GLU A 259 8.27 -7.87 18.75
N SER A 260 7.07 -7.42 18.38
CA SER A 260 5.83 -7.61 19.14
C SER A 260 4.88 -8.58 18.44
N GLY A 261 3.59 -8.44 18.67
CA GLY A 261 2.56 -9.20 17.98
C GLY A 261 2.60 -10.70 18.25
N PHE A 262 2.32 -11.51 17.21
CA PHE A 262 2.40 -12.97 17.32
C PHE A 262 3.82 -13.44 17.68
N LEU A 263 4.86 -12.77 17.17
CA LEU A 263 6.24 -13.12 17.52
C LEU A 263 6.46 -13.09 19.04
N SER A 264 6.04 -12.03 19.71
CA SER A 264 6.20 -11.88 21.16
C SER A 264 5.27 -12.79 21.97
N LEU A 265 4.01 -12.98 21.52
CA LEU A 265 3.00 -13.69 22.31
C LEU A 265 3.00 -15.21 22.07
N ALA A 266 3.47 -15.67 20.92
CA ALA A 266 3.42 -17.06 20.51
C ALA A 266 4.76 -17.60 19.97
N GLY A 267 5.85 -16.80 20.09
CA GLY A 267 7.21 -17.18 19.72
C GLY A 267 7.47 -17.30 18.22
N SER A 268 6.53 -16.91 17.35
CA SER A 268 6.68 -17.01 15.91
C SER A 268 5.92 -15.89 15.17
N ALA A 269 6.50 -15.44 14.05
CA ALA A 269 5.81 -14.58 13.09
C ALA A 269 5.46 -15.34 11.79
N ASN A 270 5.81 -16.62 11.70
CA ASN A 270 5.52 -17.46 10.55
C ASN A 270 4.08 -17.97 10.63
N LEU A 271 3.23 -17.50 9.71
CA LEU A 271 1.81 -17.85 9.71
C LEU A 271 1.54 -19.35 9.57
N LYS A 272 2.32 -20.07 8.78
CA LYS A 272 2.16 -21.53 8.60
C LYS A 272 2.49 -22.29 9.89
N ASP A 273 3.51 -21.83 10.64
CA ASP A 273 3.85 -22.39 11.95
C ASP A 273 2.73 -22.11 12.96
N LEU A 274 2.27 -20.87 13.04
CA LEU A 274 1.19 -20.47 13.95
C LEU A 274 -0.11 -21.22 13.65
N GLU A 275 -0.50 -21.33 12.39
CA GLU A 275 -1.70 -22.06 11.95
C GLU A 275 -1.62 -23.54 12.29
N ALA A 276 -0.47 -24.17 12.08
CA ALA A 276 -0.26 -25.59 12.42
C ALA A 276 -0.32 -25.84 13.95
N ARG A 277 0.15 -24.89 14.76
CA ARG A 277 0.14 -24.98 16.24
C ARG A 277 -1.20 -24.60 16.86
N ALA A 278 -2.02 -23.79 16.21
CA ALA A 278 -3.24 -23.24 16.75
C ALA A 278 -4.22 -24.28 17.37
N PRO A 279 -4.39 -25.52 16.83
CA PRO A 279 -5.30 -26.50 17.42
C PRO A 279 -4.91 -26.98 18.83
N SER A 280 -3.62 -26.93 19.20
CA SER A 280 -3.10 -27.54 20.44
C SER A 280 -2.29 -26.62 21.33
N ASP A 281 -1.92 -25.41 20.85
CA ASP A 281 -1.06 -24.47 21.57
C ASP A 281 -1.86 -23.34 22.21
N PRO A 282 -2.00 -23.29 23.55
CA PRO A 282 -2.75 -22.25 24.25
C PRO A 282 -2.23 -20.82 24.02
N GLU A 283 -0.90 -20.64 23.82
CA GLU A 283 -0.33 -19.32 23.58
C GLU A 283 -0.74 -18.79 22.20
N VAL A 284 -0.69 -19.67 21.18
CA VAL A 284 -1.18 -19.32 19.83
C VAL A 284 -2.67 -19.02 19.86
N GLN A 285 -3.48 -19.82 20.58
CA GLN A 285 -4.93 -19.59 20.70
C GLN A 285 -5.23 -18.25 21.38
N ALA A 286 -4.52 -17.91 22.44
CA ALA A 286 -4.67 -16.63 23.15
C ALA A 286 -4.26 -15.44 22.28
N ALA A 287 -3.12 -15.54 21.58
CA ALA A 287 -2.65 -14.51 20.65
C ALA A 287 -3.64 -14.30 19.48
N ALA A 288 -4.16 -15.40 18.91
CA ALA A 288 -5.18 -15.38 17.86
C ALA A 288 -6.48 -14.73 18.34
N ALA A 289 -6.93 -15.03 19.57
CA ALA A 289 -8.12 -14.42 20.16
C ALA A 289 -7.94 -12.90 20.36
N ALA A 290 -6.76 -12.48 20.84
CA ALA A 290 -6.42 -11.08 21.03
C ALA A 290 -6.36 -10.34 19.68
N PHE A 291 -5.74 -10.94 18.66
CA PHE A 291 -5.67 -10.42 17.30
C PHE A 291 -7.08 -10.16 16.72
N VAL A 292 -7.93 -11.19 16.69
CA VAL A 292 -9.30 -11.07 16.19
C VAL A 292 -10.07 -9.97 16.93
N HIS A 293 -9.91 -9.90 18.27
CA HIS A 293 -10.58 -8.87 19.08
C HIS A 293 -10.12 -7.45 18.68
N GLN A 294 -8.81 -7.24 18.54
CA GLN A 294 -8.26 -5.93 18.20
C GLN A 294 -8.63 -5.51 16.78
N VAL A 295 -8.55 -6.43 15.79
CA VAL A 295 -8.95 -6.15 14.41
C VAL A 295 -10.42 -5.76 14.32
N CYS A 296 -11.31 -6.50 14.98
CA CYS A 296 -12.74 -6.18 14.97
C CYS A 296 -13.04 -4.83 15.63
N LYS A 297 -12.34 -4.48 16.71
CA LYS A 297 -12.46 -3.15 17.34
C LYS A 297 -12.01 -2.04 16.39
N ALA A 298 -10.86 -2.22 15.72
CA ALA A 298 -10.32 -1.26 14.79
C ALA A 298 -11.25 -1.04 13.56
N ILE A 299 -11.86 -2.11 13.05
CA ILE A 299 -12.87 -2.01 11.99
C ILE A 299 -14.12 -1.25 12.48
N GLY A 300 -14.56 -1.49 13.72
CA GLY A 300 -15.65 -0.73 14.34
C GLY A 300 -15.32 0.75 14.52
N GLU A 301 -14.09 1.08 14.91
CA GLU A 301 -13.57 2.45 15.01
C GLU A 301 -13.63 3.15 13.65
N GLN A 302 -13.11 2.52 12.60
CA GLN A 302 -13.12 3.08 11.25
C GLN A 302 -14.54 3.14 10.64
N THR A 303 -15.45 2.27 11.04
CA THR A 303 -16.87 2.36 10.73
C THR A 303 -17.48 3.63 11.34
N GLY A 304 -17.10 3.97 12.58
CA GLY A 304 -17.49 5.20 13.24
C GLY A 304 -16.98 6.45 12.52
N ALA A 305 -15.75 6.43 12.01
CA ALA A 305 -15.17 7.52 11.23
C ALA A 305 -15.94 7.81 9.93
N LEU A 306 -16.57 6.80 9.32
CA LEU A 306 -17.46 6.96 8.16
C LEU A 306 -18.83 7.60 8.51
N GLY A 307 -19.15 7.77 9.79
CA GLY A 307 -20.45 8.31 10.22
C GLY A 307 -21.64 7.41 9.90
N GLY A 308 -21.42 6.14 9.59
CA GLY A 308 -22.46 5.18 9.24
C GLY A 308 -21.92 3.85 8.73
N ARG A 309 -22.81 2.99 8.26
CA ARG A 309 -22.44 1.68 7.73
C ARG A 309 -21.60 1.81 6.48
N PRO A 310 -20.45 1.14 6.39
CA PRO A 310 -19.74 0.97 5.13
C PRO A 310 -20.56 0.10 4.16
N ASP A 311 -20.29 0.24 2.87
CA ASP A 311 -20.87 -0.63 1.84
C ASP A 311 -20.23 -2.03 1.87
N ALA A 312 -18.94 -2.10 2.24
CA ALA A 312 -18.18 -3.33 2.42
C ALA A 312 -17.04 -3.16 3.44
N ILE A 313 -16.65 -4.27 4.06
CA ILE A 313 -15.41 -4.43 4.80
C ILE A 313 -14.52 -5.34 3.97
N ALA A 314 -13.27 -4.95 3.69
CA ALA A 314 -12.33 -5.78 2.96
C ALA A 314 -11.17 -6.20 3.87
N ILE A 315 -10.84 -7.49 3.87
CA ILE A 315 -9.73 -8.08 4.61
C ILE A 315 -8.65 -8.50 3.62
N THR A 316 -7.41 -8.05 3.83
CA THR A 316 -6.27 -8.33 2.96
C THR A 316 -4.98 -8.55 3.76
N GLY A 317 -3.87 -8.77 3.07
CA GLY A 317 -2.57 -9.06 3.67
C GLY A 317 -2.29 -10.55 3.81
N GLY A 318 -1.12 -10.88 4.34
CA GLY A 318 -0.68 -12.27 4.49
C GLY A 318 -1.54 -13.08 5.48
N ILE A 319 -1.91 -12.47 6.60
CA ILE A 319 -2.74 -13.12 7.65
C ILE A 319 -4.16 -13.43 7.14
N ALA A 320 -4.64 -12.74 6.12
CA ALA A 320 -5.93 -13.03 5.49
C ALA A 320 -5.97 -14.42 4.79
N ARG A 321 -4.88 -15.18 4.80
CA ARG A 321 -4.81 -16.58 4.33
C ARG A 321 -5.07 -17.60 5.46
N TRP A 322 -5.17 -17.15 6.70
CA TRP A 322 -5.47 -18.01 7.84
C TRP A 322 -6.99 -18.05 8.04
N ASP A 323 -7.62 -19.04 7.46
CA ASP A 323 -9.10 -19.15 7.33
C ASP A 323 -9.81 -19.05 8.67
N ASP A 324 -9.35 -19.74 9.75
CA ASP A 324 -10.00 -19.66 11.06
C ASP A 324 -10.04 -18.23 11.63
N LEU A 325 -8.96 -17.44 11.45
CA LEU A 325 -8.95 -16.05 11.91
C LEU A 325 -9.94 -15.19 11.10
N VAL A 326 -9.97 -15.41 9.79
CA VAL A 326 -10.88 -14.69 8.88
C VAL A 326 -12.33 -15.01 9.21
N ASP A 327 -12.68 -16.28 9.37
CA ASP A 327 -14.01 -16.74 9.75
C ASP A 327 -14.48 -16.13 11.09
N ARG A 328 -13.57 -16.03 12.06
CA ARG A 328 -13.86 -15.42 13.37
C ARG A 328 -14.08 -13.92 13.27
N ILE A 329 -13.35 -13.23 12.42
CA ILE A 329 -13.52 -11.80 12.14
C ILE A 329 -14.85 -11.59 11.41
N GLU A 330 -15.12 -12.35 10.36
CA GLU A 330 -16.33 -12.25 9.55
C GLU A 330 -17.59 -12.43 10.40
N ARG A 331 -17.68 -13.51 11.19
CA ARG A 331 -18.80 -13.74 12.10
C ARG A 331 -19.07 -12.60 13.07
N ARG A 332 -18.01 -11.88 13.50
CA ARG A 332 -18.15 -10.72 14.41
C ARG A 332 -18.60 -9.45 13.72
N LEU A 333 -18.35 -9.32 12.42
CA LEU A 333 -18.55 -8.08 11.66
C LEU A 333 -19.71 -8.16 10.67
N ALA A 334 -20.27 -9.33 10.39
CA ALA A 334 -21.34 -9.55 9.41
C ALA A 334 -22.59 -8.66 9.65
N TRP A 335 -22.81 -8.22 10.87
CA TRP A 335 -23.91 -7.30 11.20
C TRP A 335 -23.63 -5.83 10.73
N ILE A 336 -22.36 -5.47 10.47
CA ILE A 336 -21.97 -4.15 10.01
C ILE A 336 -22.17 -4.03 8.49
N ALA A 337 -21.50 -4.88 7.71
CA ALA A 337 -21.53 -4.89 6.26
C ALA A 337 -21.01 -6.25 5.71
N PRO A 338 -21.19 -6.54 4.41
CA PRO A 338 -20.54 -7.67 3.77
C PRO A 338 -19.02 -7.63 3.98
N VAL A 339 -18.43 -8.76 4.34
CA VAL A 339 -16.98 -8.92 4.50
C VAL A 339 -16.44 -9.62 3.25
N LEU A 340 -15.47 -8.98 2.60
CA LEU A 340 -14.80 -9.47 1.39
C LEU A 340 -13.35 -9.80 1.72
N VAL A 341 -12.92 -11.01 1.40
CA VAL A 341 -11.57 -11.49 1.67
C VAL A 341 -10.75 -11.47 0.39
N ILE A 342 -9.73 -10.61 0.34
CA ILE A 342 -8.83 -10.42 -0.80
C ILE A 342 -7.41 -10.62 -0.28
N PRO A 343 -6.95 -11.88 -0.10
CA PRO A 343 -5.73 -12.18 0.63
C PRO A 343 -4.48 -11.84 -0.18
N GLY A 344 -3.41 -11.48 0.53
CA GLY A 344 -2.08 -11.22 -0.03
C GLY A 344 -1.75 -9.74 -0.17
N GLU A 345 -0.57 -9.50 -0.71
CA GLU A 345 -0.06 -8.17 -1.03
C GLU A 345 -0.16 -7.95 -2.53
N LEU A 346 -1.05 -7.06 -2.95
CA LEU A 346 -1.33 -6.79 -4.37
C LEU A 346 -0.50 -5.61 -4.90
N GLU A 347 0.72 -5.43 -4.38
CA GLU A 347 1.54 -4.26 -4.71
C GLU A 347 1.93 -4.22 -6.19
N LEU A 348 2.32 -5.36 -6.78
CA LEU A 348 2.69 -5.41 -8.21
C LEU A 348 1.46 -5.16 -9.10
N GLU A 349 0.33 -5.75 -8.74
CA GLU A 349 -0.95 -5.54 -9.41
C GLU A 349 -1.40 -4.07 -9.31
N ALA A 350 -1.28 -3.47 -8.12
CA ALA A 350 -1.66 -2.07 -7.88
C ALA A 350 -0.83 -1.10 -8.71
N LEU A 351 0.48 -1.33 -8.78
CA LEU A 351 1.40 -0.54 -9.61
C LEU A 351 1.05 -0.70 -11.09
N ALA A 352 0.84 -1.93 -11.56
CA ALA A 352 0.45 -2.22 -12.93
C ALA A 352 -0.90 -1.59 -13.30
N GLU A 353 -1.93 -1.76 -12.46
CA GLU A 353 -3.24 -1.14 -12.66
C GLU A 353 -3.14 0.39 -12.74
N GLY A 354 -2.27 1.01 -11.90
CA GLY A 354 -2.01 2.44 -11.95
C GLY A 354 -1.44 2.87 -13.31
N ALA A 355 -0.35 2.24 -13.76
CA ALA A 355 0.23 2.52 -15.07
C ALA A 355 -0.79 2.32 -16.19
N GLY A 356 -1.56 1.23 -16.14
CA GLY A 356 -2.60 0.93 -17.11
C GLY A 356 -3.67 2.00 -17.20
N ARG A 357 -4.12 2.57 -16.08
CA ARG A 357 -5.13 3.64 -16.08
C ARG A 357 -4.64 4.90 -16.83
N VAL A 358 -3.36 5.25 -16.68
CA VAL A 358 -2.77 6.37 -17.42
C VAL A 358 -2.60 6.02 -18.89
N LEU A 359 -2.02 4.87 -19.21
CA LEU A 359 -1.73 4.45 -20.58
C LEU A 359 -2.99 4.26 -21.44
N LEU A 360 -4.10 3.82 -20.80
CA LEU A 360 -5.40 3.65 -21.43
C LEU A 360 -6.28 4.90 -21.39
N GLY A 361 -5.76 6.01 -20.83
CA GLY A 361 -6.49 7.30 -20.79
C GLY A 361 -7.66 7.34 -19.81
N LEU A 362 -7.70 6.43 -18.83
CA LEU A 362 -8.74 6.37 -17.80
C LEU A 362 -8.52 7.36 -16.67
N GLU A 363 -7.25 7.66 -16.35
CA GLU A 363 -6.83 8.66 -15.37
C GLU A 363 -5.65 9.47 -15.94
N GLY A 364 -5.48 10.71 -15.48
CA GLY A 364 -4.31 11.53 -15.81
C GLY A 364 -3.17 11.27 -14.82
N ALA A 365 -1.92 11.36 -15.29
CA ALA A 365 -0.78 11.42 -14.38
C ALA A 365 -0.70 12.80 -13.72
N ILE A 366 -0.35 12.81 -12.42
CA ILE A 366 -0.20 14.01 -11.61
C ILE A 366 1.25 14.49 -11.73
N GLU A 367 1.41 15.80 -11.94
CA GLU A 367 2.72 16.45 -11.81
C GLU A 367 3.03 16.68 -10.32
N TRP A 368 4.15 16.16 -9.86
CA TRP A 368 4.60 16.37 -8.50
C TRP A 368 5.33 17.69 -8.36
N THR A 369 5.08 18.38 -7.26
CA THR A 369 5.81 19.59 -6.87
C THR A 369 6.45 19.39 -5.51
N ALA A 370 7.71 19.80 -5.38
CA ALA A 370 8.43 19.69 -4.12
C ALA A 370 7.71 20.46 -3.00
N PRO A 371 7.50 19.82 -1.81
CA PRO A 371 6.97 20.56 -0.68
C PRO A 371 7.94 21.67 -0.25
N PRO A 372 7.45 22.78 0.33
CA PRO A 372 8.32 23.84 0.84
C PRO A 372 9.30 23.29 1.88
N ARG A 373 10.57 23.68 1.81
CA ARG A 373 11.68 23.16 2.66
C ARG A 373 11.47 23.33 4.18
N ASN A 374 10.44 24.06 4.61
CA ASN A 374 10.12 24.36 6.01
C ASN A 374 8.80 23.77 6.52
N ALA A 375 8.15 22.87 5.79
CA ALA A 375 7.02 22.12 6.32
C ALA A 375 7.59 21.01 7.23
N GLY A 376 7.76 21.33 8.53
CA GLY A 376 8.22 20.37 9.54
C GLY A 376 7.38 19.09 9.51
N THR A 377 8.07 17.98 9.63
CA THR A 377 7.55 16.61 9.78
C THR A 377 6.72 16.46 11.04
#